data_085d9ba5ef559f3896a2d32d86cadddd
#
_entry.id   085d9ba5ef559f3896a2d32d86cadddd
#
_cell.length_a   1.000
_cell.length_b   1.000
_cell.length_c   1.000
_cell.angle_alpha   90.00
_cell.angle_beta   90.00
_cell.angle_gamma   90.00
#
_symmetry.space_group_name_H-M   'P 1'
#
loop_
_entity.id
_entity.type
_entity.pdbx_description
1 polymer ?
#
loop_
_entity_poly.entity_id
_entity_poly.type
_entity_poly.pdbx_seq_one_letter_code
_entity_poly.pdbx_strand_id
1 'polypeptide(L)'
;FFEVEGDPGAVMTLSRSTDSALIGSFTYQRGEQRSVLAGFSLEPDALQKSVADWQPVLEEFVPGIRLISTFGHDWGDDALSQGSWCTYRPGTFVRFADELPKPDNNLFFASGDHGEGWRGFIEGAISSGSKTAVAVAASLNH
;
A
#
# COMPACT_ATOMS: atom_id res chain seq x y z
N PHE A 1 -1.34 -3.30 11.22
CA PHE A 1 -0.58 -2.53 12.20
C PHE A 1 -0.27 -3.40 13.41
N PHE A 2 0.87 -3.16 14.01
CA PHE A 2 1.41 -3.90 15.14
C PHE A 2 1.79 -2.89 16.24
N GLU A 3 1.08 -2.93 17.35
CA GLU A 3 1.48 -2.18 18.55
C GLU A 3 2.55 -2.99 19.28
N VAL A 4 3.69 -2.38 19.55
CA VAL A 4 4.85 -3.03 20.16
C VAL A 4 5.32 -2.28 21.40
N GLU A 5 5.98 -3.00 22.32
CA GLU A 5 6.54 -2.43 23.54
C GLU A 5 7.80 -1.62 23.21
N GLY A 6 7.92 -0.45 23.83
CA GLY A 6 9.10 0.41 23.71
C GLY A 6 9.26 1.07 22.34
N ASP A 7 10.47 1.56 22.09
CA ASP A 7 10.87 2.21 20.85
C ASP A 7 11.82 1.30 20.04
N PRO A 8 11.35 0.65 18.96
CA PRO A 8 12.20 -0.17 18.10
C PRO A 8 13.13 0.66 17.20
N GLY A 9 13.10 1.98 17.30
CA GLY A 9 13.79 2.87 16.39
C GLY A 9 13.08 3.05 15.05
N ALA A 10 13.81 3.59 14.08
CA ALA A 10 13.33 3.69 12.70
C ALA A 10 13.57 2.35 12.01
N VAL A 11 12.52 1.57 11.87
CA VAL A 11 12.52 0.28 11.17
C VAL A 11 11.99 0.51 9.76
N MET A 12 12.65 -0.06 8.76
CA MET A 12 12.12 -0.25 7.42
C MET A 12 12.71 -1.55 6.89
N THR A 13 11.88 -2.56 6.75
CA THR A 13 12.30 -3.91 6.36
C THR A 13 11.40 -4.45 5.26
N LEU A 14 12.00 -5.27 4.41
CA LEU A 14 11.30 -6.07 3.41
C LEU A 14 11.62 -7.53 3.64
N SER A 15 10.65 -8.40 3.41
CA SER A 15 10.88 -9.84 3.47
C SER A 15 11.92 -10.27 2.44
N ARG A 16 12.76 -11.22 2.83
CA ARG A 16 13.71 -11.92 1.93
C ARG A 16 13.09 -13.16 1.28
N SER A 17 11.91 -13.57 1.74
CA SER A 17 11.21 -14.76 1.27
C SER A 17 9.86 -14.38 0.71
N THR A 18 9.47 -15.03 -0.38
CA THR A 18 8.11 -14.96 -0.94
C THR A 18 7.08 -15.71 -0.08
N ASP A 19 7.56 -16.54 0.83
CA ASP A 19 6.71 -17.37 1.70
C ASP A 19 6.47 -16.71 3.07
N SER A 20 7.00 -15.50 3.28
CA SER A 20 6.75 -14.75 4.51
C SER A 20 5.33 -14.22 4.56
N ALA A 21 4.66 -14.41 5.69
CA ALA A 21 3.35 -13.84 5.96
C ALA A 21 3.31 -12.30 5.87
N LEU A 22 4.46 -11.66 6.01
CA LEU A 22 4.63 -10.21 5.94
C LEU A 22 5.59 -9.84 4.81
N ILE A 23 5.14 -9.02 3.87
CA ILE A 23 5.98 -8.53 2.76
C ILE A 23 7.02 -7.55 3.27
N GLY A 24 6.62 -6.69 4.20
CA GLY A 24 7.48 -5.68 4.77
C GLY A 24 6.82 -4.95 5.91
N SER A 25 7.62 -4.24 6.67
CA SER A 25 7.17 -3.43 7.81
C SER A 25 7.99 -2.16 7.93
N PHE A 26 7.38 -1.11 8.43
CA PHE A 26 8.08 0.12 8.79
C PHE A 26 7.49 0.75 10.06
N THR A 27 8.31 1.53 10.75
CA THR A 27 7.84 2.28 11.93
C THR A 27 6.90 3.39 11.47
N TYR A 28 5.65 3.31 11.91
CA TYR A 28 4.62 4.31 11.65
C TYR A 28 4.59 5.40 12.72
N GLN A 29 4.64 4.98 13.97
CA GLN A 29 4.66 5.90 15.12
C GLN A 29 5.63 5.40 16.19
N ARG A 30 6.43 6.28 16.74
CA ARG A 30 7.39 6.00 17.81
C ARG A 30 6.95 6.61 19.12
N GLY A 31 7.17 5.87 20.21
CA GLY A 31 6.97 6.33 21.57
C GLY A 31 7.86 5.56 22.54
N GLU A 32 8.18 6.16 23.67
CA GLU A 32 9.09 5.56 24.67
C GLU A 32 8.56 4.26 25.27
N GLN A 33 7.26 4.15 25.47
CA GLN A 33 6.62 2.98 26.08
C GLN A 33 5.99 2.05 25.05
N ARG A 34 5.48 2.62 23.96
CA ARG A 34 4.80 1.89 22.90
C ARG A 34 5.05 2.56 21.56
N SER A 35 5.19 1.75 20.54
CA SER A 35 5.32 2.18 19.15
C SER A 35 4.34 1.41 18.26
N VAL A 36 4.12 1.91 17.06
CA VAL A 36 3.28 1.26 16.05
C VAL A 36 4.12 1.02 14.80
N LEU A 37 4.13 -0.23 14.35
CA LEU A 37 4.65 -0.62 13.05
C LEU A 37 3.50 -0.81 12.07
N ALA A 38 3.65 -0.31 10.86
CA ALA A 38 2.78 -0.69 9.75
C ALA A 38 3.39 -1.88 9.04
N GLY A 39 2.56 -2.85 8.68
CA GLY A 39 2.98 -4.03 7.94
C GLY A 39 2.05 -4.30 6.77
N PHE A 40 2.59 -4.92 5.72
CA PHE A 40 1.85 -5.34 4.54
C PHE A 40 1.87 -6.85 4.44
N SER A 41 0.70 -7.45 4.28
CA SER A 41 0.51 -8.88 4.08
C SER A 41 -0.36 -9.14 2.85
N LEU A 42 -0.09 -10.24 2.16
CA LEU A 42 -0.95 -10.77 1.09
C LEU A 42 -1.73 -12.01 1.56
N GLU A 43 -1.58 -12.39 2.83
CA GLU A 43 -2.33 -13.54 3.36
C GLU A 43 -3.79 -13.19 3.58
N PRO A 44 -4.72 -13.98 3.05
CA PRO A 44 -6.16 -13.72 3.17
C PRO A 44 -6.66 -13.70 4.63
N ASP A 45 -5.97 -14.44 5.52
CA ASP A 45 -6.31 -14.57 6.94
C ASP A 45 -5.47 -13.67 7.87
N ALA A 46 -4.75 -12.71 7.30
CA ALA A 46 -3.84 -11.85 8.07
C ALA A 46 -4.51 -11.16 9.27
N LEU A 47 -5.78 -10.76 9.14
CA LEU A 47 -6.52 -10.10 10.21
C LEU A 47 -7.08 -11.07 11.28
N GLN A 48 -7.14 -12.37 10.98
CA GLN A 48 -7.55 -13.41 11.93
C GLN A 48 -6.37 -13.91 12.78
N LYS A 49 -5.14 -13.62 12.37
CA LYS A 49 -3.93 -14.03 13.11
C LYS A 49 -3.85 -13.32 14.46
N SER A 50 -3.56 -14.09 15.48
CA SER A 50 -3.37 -13.59 16.84
C SER A 50 -2.00 -12.93 17.04
N VAL A 51 -1.80 -12.29 18.19
CA VAL A 51 -0.49 -11.80 18.64
C VAL A 51 0.56 -12.92 18.63
N ALA A 52 0.15 -14.14 19.07
CA ALA A 52 1.07 -15.27 19.11
C ALA A 52 1.50 -15.75 17.72
N ASP A 53 0.66 -15.61 16.70
CA ASP A 53 0.98 -15.95 15.33
C ASP A 53 1.90 -14.91 14.67
N TRP A 54 1.69 -13.62 14.98
CA TRP A 54 2.49 -12.54 14.43
C TRP A 54 3.82 -12.28 15.14
N GLN A 55 3.93 -12.64 16.42
CA GLN A 55 5.16 -12.42 17.21
C GLN A 55 6.41 -12.99 16.54
N PRO A 56 6.46 -14.29 16.15
CA PRO A 56 7.64 -14.85 15.51
C PRO A 56 7.93 -14.23 14.15
N VAL A 57 6.91 -13.86 13.39
CA VAL A 57 7.08 -13.20 12.09
C VAL A 57 7.75 -11.84 12.25
N LEU A 58 7.30 -11.03 13.20
CA LEU A 58 7.91 -9.72 13.46
C LEU A 58 9.32 -9.83 14.01
N GLU A 59 9.60 -10.84 14.81
CA GLU A 59 10.92 -11.07 15.40
C GLU A 59 11.99 -11.40 14.35
N GLU A 60 11.61 -11.99 13.21
CA GLU A 60 12.52 -12.16 12.06
C GLU A 60 12.95 -10.81 11.45
N PHE A 61 12.10 -9.81 11.50
CA PHE A 61 12.39 -8.47 10.97
C PHE A 61 13.09 -7.57 12.00
N VAL A 62 12.65 -7.66 13.25
CA VAL A 62 13.14 -6.83 14.35
C VAL A 62 13.42 -7.72 15.57
N PRO A 63 14.64 -8.23 15.70
CA PRO A 63 15.00 -9.11 16.81
C PRO A 63 14.72 -8.48 18.17
N GLY A 64 14.09 -9.23 19.06
CA GLY A 64 13.77 -8.81 20.42
C GLY A 64 12.52 -7.90 20.52
N ILE A 65 11.82 -7.66 19.45
CA ILE A 65 10.56 -6.91 19.47
C ILE A 65 9.50 -7.67 20.28
N ARG A 66 8.65 -6.95 21.00
CA ARG A 66 7.55 -7.51 21.75
C ARG A 66 6.22 -6.92 21.26
N LEU A 67 5.42 -7.77 20.65
CA LEU A 67 4.10 -7.42 20.14
C LEU A 67 3.08 -7.38 21.27
N ILE A 68 2.30 -6.32 21.34
CA ILE A 68 1.22 -6.11 22.32
C ILE A 68 -0.14 -6.41 21.70
N SER A 69 -0.42 -5.82 20.54
CA SER A 69 -1.69 -5.97 19.85
C SER A 69 -1.52 -5.84 18.34
N THR A 70 -2.50 -6.35 17.59
CA THR A 70 -2.59 -6.21 16.15
C THR A 70 -3.94 -5.62 15.76
N PHE A 71 -3.95 -4.79 14.74
CA PHE A 71 -5.17 -4.27 14.12
C PHE A 71 -4.92 -3.97 12.65
N GLY A 72 -5.98 -4.01 11.86
CA GLY A 72 -5.82 -3.77 10.43
C GLY A 72 -7.15 -3.61 9.72
N HIS A 73 -7.06 -3.42 8.42
CA HIS A 73 -8.21 -3.32 7.53
C HIS A 73 -7.94 -4.16 6.28
N ASP A 74 -8.91 -4.95 5.86
CA ASP A 74 -8.85 -5.69 4.60
C ASP A 74 -9.37 -4.81 3.45
N TRP A 75 -8.44 -4.21 2.75
CA TRP A 75 -8.76 -3.38 1.58
C TRP A 75 -9.30 -4.19 0.41
N GLY A 76 -9.05 -5.51 0.37
CA GLY A 76 -9.58 -6.41 -0.64
C GLY A 76 -11.08 -6.64 -0.50
N ASP A 77 -11.55 -6.81 0.72
CA ASP A 77 -12.96 -7.02 1.07
C ASP A 77 -13.75 -5.70 1.22
N ASP A 78 -13.06 -4.55 1.23
CA ASP A 78 -13.73 -3.25 1.28
C ASP A 78 -14.46 -2.97 -0.04
N ALA A 79 -15.78 -2.82 0.04
CA ALA A 79 -16.66 -2.67 -1.13
C ALA A 79 -16.34 -1.44 -2.01
N LEU A 80 -15.72 -0.40 -1.45
CA LEU A 80 -15.37 0.82 -2.16
C LEU A 80 -13.93 0.83 -2.67
N SER A 81 -13.05 0.04 -2.05
CA SER A 81 -11.62 -0.02 -2.38
C SER A 81 -11.28 -1.22 -3.27
N GLN A 82 -11.72 -2.41 -2.92
CA GLN A 82 -11.49 -3.69 -3.62
C GLN A 82 -10.00 -3.95 -3.91
N GLY A 83 -9.12 -3.48 -3.05
CA GLY A 83 -7.68 -3.60 -3.17
C GLY A 83 -6.94 -2.39 -2.60
N SER A 84 -5.62 -2.48 -2.53
CA SER A 84 -4.76 -1.41 -2.01
C SER A 84 -3.91 -0.76 -3.09
N TRP A 85 -3.05 -1.52 -3.76
CA TRP A 85 -2.20 -1.05 -4.84
C TRP A 85 -2.57 -1.70 -6.18
N CYS A 86 -2.59 -0.89 -7.23
CA CYS A 86 -2.74 -1.41 -8.57
C CYS A 86 -1.50 -2.20 -8.98
N THR A 87 -1.66 -3.51 -9.19
CA THR A 87 -0.62 -4.40 -9.70
C THR A 87 -1.06 -5.01 -11.02
N TYR A 88 -0.14 -5.10 -11.96
CA TYR A 88 -0.41 -5.65 -13.28
C TYR A 88 0.22 -7.03 -13.44
N ARG A 89 -0.51 -7.97 -14.03
CA ARG A 89 0.08 -9.23 -14.44
C ARG A 89 1.17 -8.99 -15.50
N PRO A 90 2.19 -9.85 -15.60
CA PRO A 90 3.21 -9.75 -16.62
C PRO A 90 2.59 -9.57 -18.02
N GLY A 91 3.07 -8.59 -18.79
CA GLY A 91 2.57 -8.25 -20.12
C GLY A 91 1.29 -7.39 -20.17
N THR A 92 0.52 -7.29 -19.09
CA THR A 92 -0.73 -6.52 -19.09
C THR A 92 -0.45 -5.02 -19.19
N PHE A 93 0.48 -4.51 -18.40
CA PHE A 93 0.80 -3.08 -18.41
C PHE A 93 1.31 -2.63 -19.79
N VAL A 94 2.25 -3.35 -20.40
CA VAL A 94 2.79 -3.02 -21.71
C VAL A 94 1.69 -2.97 -22.78
N ARG A 95 0.68 -3.83 -22.65
CA ARG A 95 -0.44 -3.88 -23.61
C ARG A 95 -1.39 -2.69 -23.49
N PHE A 96 -1.58 -2.15 -22.30
CA PHE A 96 -2.61 -1.14 -22.02
C PHE A 96 -2.04 0.21 -21.55
N ALA A 97 -0.72 0.36 -21.45
CA ALA A 97 -0.07 1.57 -20.93
C ALA A 97 -0.52 2.85 -21.65
N ASP A 98 -0.68 2.78 -22.98
CA ASP A 98 -1.09 3.90 -23.81
C ASP A 98 -2.60 4.20 -23.75
N GLU A 99 -3.40 3.24 -23.28
CA GLU A 99 -4.85 3.40 -23.16
C GLU A 99 -5.29 3.91 -21.76
N LEU A 100 -4.53 3.55 -20.73
CA LEU A 100 -4.85 3.89 -19.35
C LEU A 100 -5.06 5.40 -19.07
N PRO A 101 -4.28 6.32 -19.66
CA PRO A 101 -4.45 7.74 -19.43
C PRO A 101 -5.53 8.40 -20.31
N LYS A 102 -6.12 7.67 -21.26
CA LYS A 102 -7.11 8.25 -22.19
C LYS A 102 -8.45 8.43 -21.52
N PRO A 103 -9.16 9.54 -21.80
CA PRO A 103 -10.54 9.68 -21.40
C PRO A 103 -11.45 8.71 -22.16
N ASP A 104 -12.55 8.31 -21.54
CA ASP A 104 -13.63 7.60 -22.21
C ASP A 104 -14.80 8.56 -22.40
N ASN A 105 -14.97 9.05 -23.61
CA ASN A 105 -15.92 10.13 -23.92
C ASN A 105 -15.71 11.36 -23.01
N ASN A 106 -16.67 11.66 -22.13
CA ASN A 106 -16.62 12.77 -21.18
C ASN A 106 -16.15 12.33 -19.77
N LEU A 107 -15.68 11.08 -19.63
CA LEU A 107 -15.15 10.57 -18.38
C LEU A 107 -13.62 10.70 -18.38
N PHE A 108 -13.12 11.35 -17.36
CA PHE A 108 -11.68 11.54 -17.15
C PHE A 108 -11.25 10.86 -15.86
N PHE A 109 -10.07 10.25 -15.87
CA PHE A 109 -9.56 9.46 -14.76
C PHE A 109 -8.30 10.10 -14.21
N ALA A 110 -8.24 10.23 -12.87
CA ALA A 110 -7.07 10.73 -12.17
C ALA A 110 -6.92 10.01 -10.84
N SER A 111 -5.77 9.39 -10.62
CA SER A 111 -5.41 8.76 -9.36
C SER A 111 -3.92 8.44 -9.33
N GLY A 112 -3.42 7.93 -8.21
CA GLY A 112 -2.07 7.38 -8.14
C GLY A 112 -1.83 6.28 -9.18
N ASP A 113 -2.85 5.47 -9.47
CA ASP A 113 -2.76 4.36 -10.41
C ASP A 113 -2.66 4.80 -11.88
N HIS A 114 -3.06 6.04 -12.19
CA HIS A 114 -2.93 6.64 -13.52
C HIS A 114 -1.65 7.48 -13.69
N GLY A 115 -0.79 7.54 -12.68
CA GLY A 115 0.50 8.21 -12.78
C GLY A 115 1.41 7.55 -13.82
N GLU A 116 2.07 8.34 -14.67
CA GLU A 116 3.05 7.82 -15.63
C GLU A 116 4.36 7.41 -14.92
N GLY A 117 4.80 8.21 -13.95
CA GLY A 117 5.86 7.88 -13.02
C GLY A 117 5.31 7.77 -11.59
N TRP A 118 6.02 7.09 -10.71
CA TRP A 118 5.63 6.92 -9.30
C TRP A 118 4.18 6.43 -9.13
N ARG A 119 3.77 5.49 -9.97
CA ARG A 119 2.43 4.88 -9.95
C ARG A 119 2.14 4.24 -8.60
N GLY A 120 0.93 4.49 -8.07
CA GLY A 120 0.54 4.04 -6.73
C GLY A 120 1.06 4.93 -5.59
N PHE A 121 1.74 6.04 -5.90
CA PHE A 121 2.27 6.99 -4.93
C PHE A 121 1.62 8.36 -5.06
N ILE A 122 1.82 9.21 -4.05
CA ILE A 122 1.28 10.59 -4.01
C ILE A 122 1.74 11.40 -5.22
N GLU A 123 3.00 11.30 -5.61
CA GLU A 123 3.54 11.99 -6.79
C GLU A 123 2.82 11.58 -8.08
N GLY A 124 2.53 10.28 -8.23
CA GLY A 124 1.72 9.78 -9.35
C GLY A 124 0.32 10.38 -9.37
N ALA A 125 -0.31 10.51 -8.20
CA ALA A 125 -1.63 11.12 -8.08
C ALA A 125 -1.62 12.61 -8.45
N ILE A 126 -0.61 13.38 -7.99
CA ILE A 126 -0.45 14.80 -8.30
C ILE A 126 -0.24 15.00 -9.81
N SER A 127 0.67 14.25 -10.42
CA SER A 127 0.97 14.36 -11.85
C SER A 127 -0.22 13.97 -12.72
N SER A 128 -0.92 12.88 -12.37
CA SER A 128 -2.14 12.43 -13.05
C SER A 128 -3.26 13.47 -12.94
N GLY A 129 -3.51 13.99 -11.74
CA GLY A 129 -4.52 15.03 -11.51
C GLY A 129 -4.27 16.30 -12.31
N SER A 130 -3.02 16.77 -12.35
CA SER A 130 -2.63 17.97 -13.11
C SER A 130 -2.86 17.80 -14.62
N LYS A 131 -2.46 16.65 -15.18
CA LYS A 131 -2.68 16.33 -16.59
C LYS A 131 -4.16 16.23 -16.94
N THR A 132 -4.92 15.54 -16.10
CA THR A 132 -6.35 15.37 -16.28
C THR A 132 -7.10 16.71 -16.22
N ALA A 133 -6.73 17.62 -15.32
CA ALA A 133 -7.31 18.95 -15.23
C ALA A 133 -7.12 19.76 -16.53
N VAL A 134 -5.93 19.69 -17.13
CA VAL A 134 -5.66 20.33 -18.43
C VAL A 134 -6.52 19.72 -19.54
N ALA A 135 -6.65 18.39 -19.57
CA ALA A 135 -7.48 17.71 -20.57
C ALA A 135 -8.96 18.07 -20.44
N VAL A 136 -9.50 18.13 -19.22
CA VAL A 136 -10.87 18.58 -18.94
C VAL A 136 -11.07 20.02 -19.40
N ALA A 137 -10.16 20.93 -19.03
CA ALA A 137 -10.25 22.32 -19.45
C ALA A 137 -10.25 22.49 -20.99
N ALA A 138 -9.46 21.69 -21.68
CA ALA A 138 -9.43 21.68 -23.15
C ALA A 138 -10.75 21.17 -23.75
N SER A 139 -11.39 20.15 -23.15
CA SER A 139 -12.65 19.59 -23.65
C SER A 139 -13.86 20.52 -23.48
N LEU A 140 -13.81 21.45 -22.51
CA LEU A 140 -14.87 22.42 -22.27
C LEU A 140 -14.83 23.61 -23.24
N ASN A 141 -13.74 23.79 -24.00
CA ASN A 141 -13.57 24.87 -24.96
C ASN A 141 -13.92 24.46 -26.41
N HIS A 142 -14.47 23.26 -26.57
CA HIS A 142 -14.96 22.72 -27.83
C HIS A 142 -16.46 22.45 -27.73
#